data_86f76d44c62a840db68a807fff8a6bf9
#
_entry.id   86f76d44c62a840db68a807fff8a6bf9
#
_cell.length_a   1.000
_cell.length_b   1.000
_cell.length_c   1.000
_cell.angle_alpha   90.00
_cell.angle_beta   90.00
_cell.angle_gamma   90.00
#
_symmetry.space_group_name_H-M   'P 1'
#
loop_
_entity.id
_entity.type
_entity.pdbx_description
1 polymer ?
#
loop_
_entity_poly.entity_id
_entity_poly.type
_entity_poly.pdbx_seq_one_letter_code
_entity_poly.pdbx_strand_id
1 'polypeptide(L)'
;MKKLFIILVLFFGIFSFSTVHSQIATKDDVIFYTAEWTGERYPDGRPRVSDELLERIKKISIEEAWGVLRGAGYVNQFAGDWEMICEDKPFTGRALTAVYIPRSPGLDKRMLDKGHEEGMIGASNSWPIDMLNEGDVYVADCFGKVIDGTLIGDNLGNAIYTNSHRGVVFDGGARDLEGLGKIDGFNAFVRGFDPSYLTNVMLTGINVPIRIGTAVVLPGDVILAKREGVIFIPAHLAERVAITAEFIMLRDKFGHQRLKEGRYTPGQIDGRWTDDIKQDFLEWLDKNPDLLPMTREELDEFMKNRTW
;
A
#
# COMPACT_ATOMS: atom_id res chain seq x y z
N MET A 1 34.71 -71.06 20.57
CA MET A 1 34.39 -69.72 21.02
C MET A 1 33.93 -68.92 19.80
N LYS A 2 32.62 -68.75 19.62
CA LYS A 2 32.04 -67.95 18.53
C LYS A 2 31.77 -66.54 19.05
N LYS A 3 32.46 -65.53 18.51
CA LYS A 3 32.23 -64.13 18.83
C LYS A 3 31.01 -63.64 18.06
N LEU A 4 29.95 -63.28 18.77
CA LEU A 4 28.73 -62.67 18.23
C LEU A 4 28.99 -61.16 18.02
N PHE A 5 28.97 -60.68 16.77
CA PHE A 5 29.08 -59.30 16.46
C PHE A 5 27.63 -58.71 16.40
N ILE A 6 27.28 -57.85 17.36
CA ILE A 6 26.03 -57.12 17.38
C ILE A 6 26.25 -55.85 16.55
N ILE A 7 25.65 -55.77 15.39
CA ILE A 7 25.60 -54.53 14.58
C ILE A 7 24.43 -53.68 15.09
N LEU A 8 24.75 -52.58 15.75
CA LEU A 8 23.78 -51.58 16.18
C LEU A 8 23.47 -50.68 14.98
N VAL A 9 22.33 -50.85 14.33
CA VAL A 9 21.83 -49.98 13.26
C VAL A 9 21.15 -48.78 13.94
N LEU A 10 21.83 -47.64 13.95
CA LEU A 10 21.25 -46.35 14.34
C LEU A 10 20.30 -45.89 13.22
N PHE A 11 18.98 -46.01 13.45
CA PHE A 11 17.96 -45.40 12.63
C PHE A 11 17.95 -43.87 12.89
N PHE A 12 18.62 -43.10 12.05
CA PHE A 12 18.45 -41.64 12.01
C PHE A 12 17.09 -41.39 11.35
N GLY A 13 16.06 -41.20 12.17
CA GLY A 13 14.77 -40.72 11.70
C GLY A 13 14.94 -39.32 11.13
N ILE A 14 14.83 -39.17 9.81
CA ILE A 14 14.67 -37.87 9.15
C ILE A 14 13.29 -37.37 9.57
N PHE A 15 13.21 -36.53 10.60
CA PHE A 15 12.03 -35.73 10.89
C PHE A 15 11.90 -34.72 9.75
N SER A 16 11.12 -35.06 8.74
CA SER A 16 10.59 -34.07 7.81
C SER A 16 9.68 -33.15 8.62
N PHE A 17 10.17 -31.98 8.99
CA PHE A 17 9.33 -30.92 9.46
C PHE A 17 8.43 -30.52 8.27
N SER A 18 7.20 -31.01 8.27
CA SER A 18 6.16 -30.44 7.41
C SER A 18 5.97 -29.00 7.87
N THR A 19 6.42 -28.04 7.06
CA THR A 19 6.07 -26.65 7.26
C THR A 19 4.57 -26.52 7.11
N VAL A 20 3.88 -26.43 8.22
CA VAL A 20 2.45 -26.16 8.23
C VAL A 20 2.31 -24.67 7.85
N HIS A 21 1.78 -24.40 6.67
CA HIS A 21 1.57 -23.03 6.23
C HIS A 21 0.55 -22.35 7.14
N SER A 22 0.99 -21.29 7.80
CA SER A 22 0.15 -20.38 8.58
C SER A 22 -0.74 -19.53 7.65
N GLN A 23 -1.82 -18.98 8.17
CA GLN A 23 -2.59 -17.92 7.49
C GLN A 23 -1.75 -16.65 7.27
N ILE A 24 -0.74 -16.47 8.09
CA ILE A 24 0.20 -15.37 7.98
C ILE A 24 1.35 -15.83 7.10
N ALA A 25 1.61 -15.09 6.02
CA ALA A 25 2.76 -15.35 5.18
C ALA A 25 4.04 -15.29 6.01
N THR A 26 4.93 -16.23 5.77
CA THR A 26 6.24 -16.23 6.44
C THR A 26 7.07 -15.04 5.95
N LYS A 27 8.09 -14.67 6.72
CA LYS A 27 9.05 -13.64 6.29
C LYS A 27 9.65 -13.93 4.90
N ASP A 28 9.96 -15.19 4.62
CA ASP A 28 10.56 -15.60 3.35
C ASP A 28 9.55 -15.49 2.20
N ASP A 29 8.27 -15.79 2.44
CA ASP A 29 7.21 -15.57 1.46
C ASP A 29 7.07 -14.09 1.12
N VAL A 30 7.04 -13.21 2.13
CA VAL A 30 6.94 -11.76 1.92
C VAL A 30 8.16 -11.22 1.16
N ILE A 31 9.35 -11.68 1.48
CA ILE A 31 10.57 -11.31 0.74
C ILE A 31 10.47 -11.80 -0.72
N PHE A 32 9.97 -13.02 -0.94
CA PHE A 32 9.76 -13.56 -2.28
C PHE A 32 8.75 -12.71 -3.10
N TYR A 33 7.63 -12.30 -2.49
CA TYR A 33 6.64 -11.46 -3.19
C TYR A 33 7.16 -10.06 -3.52
N THR A 34 8.13 -9.57 -2.77
CA THR A 34 8.67 -8.20 -2.88
C THR A 34 10.17 -8.19 -3.15
N ALA A 35 10.63 -9.14 -3.99
CA ALA A 35 12.06 -9.38 -4.23
C ALA A 35 12.79 -8.19 -4.86
N GLU A 36 12.08 -7.31 -5.60
CA GLU A 36 12.64 -6.10 -6.20
C GLU A 36 13.03 -5.02 -5.16
N TRP A 37 12.50 -5.10 -3.93
CA TRP A 37 12.84 -4.18 -2.87
C TRP A 37 14.17 -4.55 -2.22
N THR A 38 15.15 -3.65 -2.28
CA THR A 38 16.50 -3.83 -1.74
C THR A 38 16.76 -3.02 -0.46
N GLY A 39 15.80 -2.20 -0.04
CA GLY A 39 15.92 -1.35 1.15
C GLY A 39 15.62 -2.09 2.47
N GLU A 40 15.43 -1.29 3.53
CA GLU A 40 15.10 -1.79 4.87
C GLU A 40 13.77 -2.56 4.88
N ARG A 41 13.67 -3.57 5.75
CA ARG A 41 12.46 -4.38 5.92
C ARG A 41 12.05 -4.44 7.38
N TYR A 42 10.76 -4.57 7.61
CA TYR A 42 10.21 -4.96 8.91
C TYR A 42 10.60 -6.40 9.29
N PRO A 43 10.48 -6.78 10.58
CA PRO A 43 10.75 -8.15 11.02
C PRO A 43 9.96 -9.22 10.29
N ASP A 44 8.73 -8.91 9.83
CA ASP A 44 7.85 -9.76 9.06
C ASP A 44 8.21 -9.86 7.55
N GLY A 45 9.25 -9.16 7.12
CA GLY A 45 9.75 -9.16 5.75
C GLY A 45 9.19 -8.05 4.86
N ARG A 46 8.15 -7.32 5.28
CA ARG A 46 7.58 -6.23 4.47
C ARG A 46 8.60 -5.12 4.18
N PRO A 47 8.62 -4.57 2.96
CA PRO A 47 9.36 -3.36 2.65
C PRO A 47 9.04 -2.22 3.63
N ARG A 48 10.08 -1.53 4.09
CA ARG A 48 9.94 -0.34 4.93
C ARG A 48 10.35 0.91 4.14
N VAL A 49 9.42 1.39 3.33
CA VAL A 49 9.58 2.71 2.69
C VAL A 49 9.61 3.77 3.79
N SER A 50 10.53 4.73 3.72
CA SER A 50 10.71 5.73 4.78
C SER A 50 9.50 6.66 4.94
N ASP A 51 9.27 7.16 6.16
CA ASP A 51 8.16 8.06 6.43
C ASP A 51 8.34 9.40 5.69
N GLU A 52 9.58 9.84 5.48
CA GLU A 52 9.89 11.02 4.66
C GLU A 52 9.41 10.84 3.22
N LEU A 53 9.68 9.69 2.61
CA LEU A 53 9.23 9.41 1.25
C LEU A 53 7.69 9.28 1.18
N LEU A 54 7.03 8.72 2.19
CA LEU A 54 5.58 8.70 2.28
C LEU A 54 4.99 10.12 2.31
N GLU A 55 5.57 11.06 3.08
CA GLU A 55 5.11 12.44 3.13
C GLU A 55 5.37 13.20 1.80
N ARG A 56 6.39 12.84 1.03
CA ARG A 56 6.58 13.35 -0.35
C ARG A 56 5.48 12.81 -1.26
N ILE A 57 5.25 11.49 -1.26
CA ILE A 57 4.22 10.83 -2.07
C ILE A 57 2.82 11.37 -1.76
N LYS A 58 2.51 11.72 -0.52
CA LYS A 58 1.22 12.31 -0.15
C LYS A 58 0.90 13.60 -0.92
N LYS A 59 1.91 14.33 -1.36
CA LYS A 59 1.77 15.63 -2.05
C LYS A 59 1.59 15.51 -3.56
N ILE A 60 1.98 14.39 -4.18
CA ILE A 60 1.85 14.19 -5.63
C ILE A 60 0.41 13.87 -6.02
N SER A 61 0.05 14.00 -7.29
CA SER A 61 -1.27 13.61 -7.77
C SER A 61 -1.37 12.12 -8.07
N ILE A 62 -2.60 11.62 -8.13
CA ILE A 62 -2.89 10.24 -8.54
C ILE A 62 -2.45 10.02 -10.00
N GLU A 63 -2.69 11.02 -10.87
CA GLU A 63 -2.43 10.95 -12.31
C GLU A 63 -0.93 10.82 -12.60
N GLU A 64 -0.08 11.60 -11.93
CA GLU A 64 1.38 11.49 -12.12
C GLU A 64 1.90 10.14 -11.63
N ALA A 65 1.44 9.70 -10.45
CA ALA A 65 1.82 8.38 -9.94
C ALA A 65 1.37 7.27 -10.91
N TRP A 66 0.14 7.34 -11.40
CA TRP A 66 -0.41 6.40 -12.37
C TRP A 66 0.38 6.38 -13.68
N GLY A 67 0.75 7.55 -14.18
CA GLY A 67 1.54 7.69 -15.41
C GLY A 67 2.91 7.01 -15.29
N VAL A 68 3.60 7.22 -14.18
CA VAL A 68 4.90 6.60 -13.88
C VAL A 68 4.79 5.08 -13.80
N LEU A 69 3.80 4.57 -13.07
CA LEU A 69 3.57 3.13 -12.90
C LEU A 69 3.24 2.45 -14.21
N ARG A 70 2.35 3.06 -15.00
CA ARG A 70 1.99 2.55 -16.32
C ARG A 70 3.20 2.51 -17.27
N GLY A 71 4.04 3.54 -17.26
CA GLY A 71 5.29 3.58 -18.00
C GLY A 71 6.32 2.53 -17.57
N ALA A 72 6.22 2.06 -16.32
CA ALA A 72 7.02 0.95 -15.78
C ALA A 72 6.40 -0.44 -16.01
N GLY A 73 5.24 -0.53 -16.70
CA GLY A 73 4.54 -1.79 -16.98
C GLY A 73 3.48 -2.19 -15.94
N TYR A 74 3.28 -1.40 -14.90
CA TYR A 74 2.26 -1.63 -13.86
C TYR A 74 0.95 -0.94 -14.25
N VAL A 75 0.12 -1.63 -15.03
CA VAL A 75 -1.09 -1.03 -15.64
C VAL A 75 -2.32 -1.08 -14.76
N ASN A 76 -2.35 -1.94 -13.75
CA ASN A 76 -3.50 -2.19 -12.86
C ASN A 76 -3.15 -1.84 -11.41
N GLN A 77 -2.88 -0.57 -11.12
CA GLN A 77 -2.47 -0.13 -9.77
C GLN A 77 -3.42 0.92 -9.18
N PHE A 78 -4.53 1.21 -9.81
CA PHE A 78 -5.53 2.17 -9.36
C PHE A 78 -6.89 1.51 -9.11
N ALA A 79 -7.56 1.92 -8.04
CA ALA A 79 -8.94 1.58 -7.75
C ALA A 79 -9.74 2.84 -7.40
N GLY A 80 -10.85 3.04 -8.07
CA GLY A 80 -11.82 4.11 -7.82
C GLY A 80 -13.08 3.59 -7.12
N ASP A 81 -14.15 4.40 -7.19
CA ASP A 81 -15.50 4.09 -6.69
C ASP A 81 -15.55 3.77 -5.19
N TRP A 82 -14.97 4.67 -4.39
CA TRP A 82 -14.94 4.54 -2.94
C TRP A 82 -16.00 5.39 -2.26
N GLU A 83 -16.62 4.84 -1.22
CA GLU A 83 -17.18 5.63 -0.13
C GLU A 83 -16.09 5.88 0.91
N MET A 84 -16.04 7.09 1.46
CA MET A 84 -15.02 7.50 2.42
C MET A 84 -15.60 8.34 3.56
N ILE A 85 -14.94 8.35 4.71
CA ILE A 85 -15.38 9.14 5.86
C ILE A 85 -15.18 10.63 5.58
N CYS A 86 -14.06 11.00 4.96
CA CYS A 86 -13.70 12.38 4.70
C CYS A 86 -12.94 12.51 3.36
N GLU A 87 -13.54 13.23 2.41
CA GLU A 87 -12.95 13.45 1.08
C GLU A 87 -11.67 14.30 1.13
N ASP A 88 -11.57 15.22 2.09
CA ASP A 88 -10.47 16.17 2.19
C ASP A 88 -9.30 15.68 3.08
N LYS A 89 -9.31 14.42 3.51
CA LYS A 89 -8.25 13.81 4.33
C LYS A 89 -7.48 12.75 3.54
N PRO A 90 -6.57 13.12 2.63
CA PRO A 90 -5.71 12.16 1.95
C PRO A 90 -4.70 11.56 2.93
N PHE A 91 -4.32 10.31 2.69
CA PHE A 91 -3.26 9.67 3.45
C PHE A 91 -2.36 8.78 2.57
N THR A 92 -1.19 8.50 3.10
CA THR A 92 -0.23 7.53 2.56
C THR A 92 0.19 6.57 3.66
N GLY A 93 0.70 5.42 3.29
CA GLY A 93 1.27 4.46 4.23
C GLY A 93 1.70 3.19 3.52
N ARG A 94 2.19 2.24 4.28
CA ARG A 94 2.65 0.93 3.79
C ARG A 94 1.55 -0.10 3.98
N ALA A 95 1.28 -0.91 2.96
CA ALA A 95 0.22 -1.90 3.01
C ALA A 95 0.54 -3.03 4.01
N LEU A 96 -0.32 -3.24 4.99
CA LEU A 96 -0.51 -4.54 5.62
C LEU A 96 -1.72 -5.17 4.95
N THR A 97 -1.50 -6.26 4.21
CA THR A 97 -2.52 -6.86 3.37
C THR A 97 -3.25 -8.00 4.07
N ALA A 98 -4.56 -8.12 3.84
CA ALA A 98 -5.35 -9.27 4.26
C ALA A 98 -6.36 -9.67 3.18
N VAL A 99 -6.66 -10.97 3.10
CA VAL A 99 -7.65 -11.49 2.16
C VAL A 99 -8.70 -12.31 2.87
N TYR A 100 -9.93 -12.02 2.53
CA TYR A 100 -11.13 -12.71 2.99
C TYR A 100 -11.84 -13.38 1.82
N ILE A 101 -12.44 -14.53 2.09
CA ILE A 101 -13.26 -15.27 1.12
C ILE A 101 -14.62 -15.61 1.73
N PRO A 102 -15.60 -16.01 0.92
CA PRO A 102 -16.86 -16.57 1.43
C PRO A 102 -16.60 -17.74 2.38
N ARG A 103 -17.35 -17.78 3.48
CA ARG A 103 -17.14 -18.71 4.57
C ARG A 103 -17.40 -20.16 4.14
N SER A 104 -16.40 -21.02 4.37
CA SER A 104 -16.53 -22.48 4.37
C SER A 104 -16.46 -22.95 5.83
N PRO A 105 -17.57 -23.36 6.48
CA PRO A 105 -17.60 -23.56 7.94
C PRO A 105 -16.52 -24.51 8.48
N GLY A 106 -16.25 -25.61 7.77
CA GLY A 106 -15.23 -26.56 8.18
C GLY A 106 -13.80 -26.04 8.01
N LEU A 107 -13.54 -25.23 6.98
CA LEU A 107 -12.24 -24.58 6.79
C LEU A 107 -12.08 -23.46 7.80
N ASP A 108 -13.09 -22.59 7.94
CA ASP A 108 -13.08 -21.47 8.87
C ASP A 108 -12.75 -21.91 10.29
N LYS A 109 -13.40 -22.99 10.78
CA LYS A 109 -13.07 -23.55 12.10
C LYS A 109 -11.60 -23.93 12.22
N ARG A 110 -11.03 -24.63 11.22
CA ARG A 110 -9.61 -25.03 11.26
C ARG A 110 -8.66 -23.84 11.21
N MET A 111 -9.03 -22.80 10.44
CA MET A 111 -8.24 -21.57 10.35
C MET A 111 -8.27 -20.80 11.69
N LEU A 112 -9.43 -20.71 12.34
CA LEU A 112 -9.55 -20.09 13.65
C LEU A 112 -8.81 -20.88 14.73
N ASP A 113 -9.01 -22.21 14.80
CA ASP A 113 -8.31 -23.07 15.76
C ASP A 113 -6.80 -22.90 15.63
N LYS A 114 -6.27 -22.93 14.40
CA LYS A 114 -4.85 -22.76 14.12
C LYS A 114 -4.34 -21.36 14.52
N GLY A 115 -5.06 -20.30 14.17
CA GLY A 115 -4.67 -18.94 14.57
C GLY A 115 -4.60 -18.81 16.09
N HIS A 116 -5.55 -19.37 16.83
CA HIS A 116 -5.52 -19.38 18.28
C HIS A 116 -4.35 -20.21 18.85
N GLU A 117 -4.02 -21.36 18.24
CA GLU A 117 -2.84 -22.15 18.60
C GLU A 117 -1.52 -21.38 18.37
N GLU A 118 -1.48 -20.50 17.38
CA GLU A 118 -0.36 -19.61 17.07
C GLU A 118 -0.37 -18.33 17.95
N GLY A 119 -1.33 -18.19 18.86
CA GLY A 119 -1.40 -17.09 19.85
C GLY A 119 -2.25 -15.90 19.42
N MET A 120 -2.96 -15.98 18.27
CA MET A 120 -3.91 -14.95 17.86
C MET A 120 -5.10 -14.88 18.78
N ILE A 121 -5.59 -13.68 19.11
CA ILE A 121 -6.65 -13.46 20.09
C ILE A 121 -7.92 -12.93 19.39
N GLY A 122 -9.08 -13.40 19.82
CA GLY A 122 -10.37 -12.90 19.38
C GLY A 122 -10.79 -13.34 17.99
N ALA A 123 -11.59 -12.54 17.33
CA ALA A 123 -12.09 -12.82 15.98
C ALA A 123 -11.01 -12.48 14.92
N SER A 124 -11.00 -13.24 13.82
CA SER A 124 -9.94 -13.16 12.82
C SER A 124 -9.80 -11.80 12.13
N ASN A 125 -10.82 -10.95 12.14
CA ASN A 125 -10.72 -9.59 11.59
C ASN A 125 -9.90 -8.63 12.49
N SER A 126 -9.64 -8.98 13.75
CA SER A 126 -8.74 -8.21 14.62
C SER A 126 -7.26 -8.56 14.40
N TRP A 127 -6.96 -9.76 13.92
CA TRP A 127 -5.58 -10.24 13.79
C TRP A 127 -4.66 -9.38 12.92
N PRO A 128 -5.08 -8.91 11.73
CA PRO A 128 -4.26 -7.96 10.97
C PRO A 128 -4.00 -6.64 11.72
N ILE A 129 -4.93 -6.23 12.60
CA ILE A 129 -4.82 -4.97 13.36
C ILE A 129 -3.69 -5.06 14.40
N ASP A 130 -3.54 -6.22 15.04
CA ASP A 130 -2.48 -6.48 16.01
C ASP A 130 -1.08 -6.49 15.36
N MET A 131 -1.00 -6.63 14.02
CA MET A 131 0.25 -6.65 13.27
C MET A 131 0.63 -5.28 12.64
N LEU A 132 -0.21 -4.25 12.82
CA LEU A 132 0.06 -2.92 12.28
C LEU A 132 1.22 -2.25 13.03
N ASN A 133 2.10 -1.63 12.27
CA ASN A 133 3.11 -0.70 12.77
C ASN A 133 2.72 0.74 12.44
N GLU A 134 3.38 1.70 13.06
CA GLU A 134 3.21 3.10 12.72
C GLU A 134 3.47 3.36 11.23
N GLY A 135 2.58 4.09 10.58
CA GLY A 135 2.63 4.38 9.15
C GLY A 135 2.07 3.27 8.25
N ASP A 136 1.54 2.18 8.81
CA ASP A 136 0.87 1.15 8.02
C ASP A 136 -0.57 1.54 7.68
N VAL A 137 -1.04 1.06 6.53
CA VAL A 137 -2.44 1.09 6.12
C VAL A 137 -2.96 -0.35 6.09
N TYR A 138 -4.06 -0.61 6.78
CA TYR A 138 -4.71 -1.91 6.68
C TYR A 138 -5.48 -1.99 5.36
N VAL A 139 -5.03 -2.87 4.46
CA VAL A 139 -5.63 -3.09 3.13
C VAL A 139 -6.23 -4.48 3.07
N ALA A 140 -7.53 -4.58 2.80
CA ALA A 140 -8.22 -5.86 2.79
C ALA A 140 -9.04 -6.09 1.52
N ASP A 141 -8.83 -7.26 0.89
CA ASP A 141 -9.72 -7.81 -0.12
C ASP A 141 -10.83 -8.60 0.58
N CYS A 142 -12.06 -8.11 0.53
CA CYS A 142 -13.27 -8.80 0.95
C CYS A 142 -14.26 -8.93 -0.21
N PHE A 143 -13.74 -9.12 -1.42
CA PHE A 143 -14.47 -9.37 -2.69
C PHE A 143 -15.67 -8.43 -2.93
N GLY A 144 -15.58 -7.18 -2.48
CA GLY A 144 -16.63 -6.16 -2.63
C GLY A 144 -17.83 -6.32 -1.71
N LYS A 145 -17.77 -7.21 -0.69
CA LYS A 145 -18.89 -7.49 0.19
C LYS A 145 -19.12 -6.34 1.18
N VAL A 146 -20.30 -5.72 1.12
CA VAL A 146 -20.74 -4.65 2.03
C VAL A 146 -21.66 -5.20 3.12
N ILE A 147 -22.84 -5.69 2.74
CA ILE A 147 -23.78 -6.30 3.68
C ILE A 147 -23.17 -7.57 4.26
N ASP A 148 -23.13 -7.72 5.58
CA ASP A 148 -22.43 -8.80 6.30
C ASP A 148 -20.91 -8.86 5.99
N GLY A 149 -20.35 -7.80 5.42
CA GLY A 149 -18.95 -7.68 5.05
C GLY A 149 -18.23 -6.51 5.71
N THR A 150 -18.81 -5.97 6.78
CA THR A 150 -18.22 -4.84 7.50
C THR A 150 -17.07 -5.31 8.39
N LEU A 151 -15.84 -5.07 7.90
CA LEU A 151 -14.60 -5.56 8.53
C LEU A 151 -14.35 -4.89 9.89
N ILE A 152 -14.74 -3.62 10.03
CA ILE A 152 -14.54 -2.83 11.25
C ILE A 152 -15.78 -2.01 11.60
N GLY A 153 -15.86 -1.67 12.88
CA GLY A 153 -16.63 -0.57 13.45
C GLY A 153 -15.69 0.39 14.16
N ASP A 154 -16.23 1.29 14.97
CA ASP A 154 -15.50 2.37 15.65
C ASP A 154 -14.44 1.85 16.64
N ASN A 155 -14.70 0.77 17.39
CA ASN A 155 -13.72 0.18 18.30
C ASN A 155 -12.47 -0.29 17.57
N LEU A 156 -12.63 -1.04 16.47
CA LEU A 156 -11.50 -1.51 15.68
C LEU A 156 -10.84 -0.38 14.89
N GLY A 157 -11.62 0.63 14.47
CA GLY A 157 -11.09 1.85 13.87
C GLY A 157 -10.16 2.61 14.81
N ASN A 158 -10.54 2.74 16.10
CA ASN A 158 -9.68 3.32 17.14
C ASN A 158 -8.39 2.50 17.34
N ALA A 159 -8.48 1.16 17.38
CA ALA A 159 -7.32 0.29 17.52
C ALA A 159 -6.35 0.45 16.32
N ILE A 160 -6.87 0.47 15.08
CA ILE A 160 -6.08 0.69 13.88
C ILE A 160 -5.36 2.03 13.95
N TYR A 161 -6.08 3.11 14.28
CA TYR A 161 -5.47 4.43 14.34
C TYR A 161 -4.42 4.54 15.46
N THR A 162 -4.67 3.92 16.60
CA THR A 162 -3.70 3.87 17.71
C THR A 162 -2.40 3.18 17.30
N ASN A 163 -2.48 2.10 16.52
CA ASN A 163 -1.30 1.33 16.13
C ASN A 163 -0.57 1.96 14.94
N SER A 164 -1.30 2.53 13.98
CA SER A 164 -0.72 2.92 12.69
C SER A 164 -0.70 4.43 12.43
N HIS A 165 -1.53 5.22 13.11
CA HIS A 165 -1.82 6.62 12.80
C HIS A 165 -2.22 6.82 11.33
N ARG A 166 -2.85 5.79 10.72
CA ARG A 166 -3.36 5.81 9.33
C ARG A 166 -4.77 5.24 9.29
N GLY A 167 -5.32 5.21 8.08
CA GLY A 167 -6.64 4.70 7.78
C GLY A 167 -6.63 3.29 7.19
N VAL A 168 -7.73 2.97 6.50
CA VAL A 168 -7.95 1.67 5.88
C VAL A 168 -8.37 1.79 4.42
N VAL A 169 -8.09 0.74 3.64
CA VAL A 169 -8.59 0.56 2.28
C VAL A 169 -9.18 -0.85 2.16
N PHE A 170 -10.50 -0.95 2.08
CA PHE A 170 -11.20 -2.24 2.06
C PHE A 170 -12.02 -2.43 0.79
N ASP A 171 -11.73 -3.45 0.02
CA ASP A 171 -12.66 -3.95 -0.99
C ASP A 171 -13.79 -4.73 -0.28
N GLY A 172 -14.52 -4.03 0.57
CA GLY A 172 -15.52 -4.50 1.50
C GLY A 172 -16.19 -3.34 2.23
N GLY A 173 -16.92 -3.62 3.30
CA GLY A 173 -17.67 -2.63 4.08
C GLY A 173 -17.04 -2.23 5.41
N ALA A 174 -17.52 -1.13 5.97
CA ALA A 174 -17.36 -0.74 7.37
C ALA A 174 -18.70 -0.35 7.98
N ARG A 175 -18.76 -0.27 9.31
CA ARG A 175 -19.95 0.18 10.04
C ARG A 175 -19.58 1.31 11.01
N ASP A 176 -20.57 1.81 11.73
CA ASP A 176 -20.39 2.83 12.77
C ASP A 176 -19.77 4.14 12.22
N LEU A 177 -20.24 4.58 11.01
CA LEU A 177 -19.71 5.73 10.29
C LEU A 177 -19.55 6.98 11.18
N GLU A 178 -20.56 7.26 12.04
CA GLU A 178 -20.49 8.39 12.97
C GLU A 178 -19.34 8.24 14.00
N GLY A 179 -19.15 7.02 14.51
CA GLY A 179 -18.08 6.71 15.47
C GLY A 179 -16.69 6.80 14.81
N LEU A 180 -16.54 6.20 13.63
CA LEU A 180 -15.31 6.29 12.84
C LEU A 180 -14.97 7.73 12.48
N GLY A 181 -15.96 8.56 12.13
CA GLY A 181 -15.76 9.98 11.80
C GLY A 181 -15.29 10.85 12.96
N LYS A 182 -15.40 10.38 14.21
CA LYS A 182 -14.89 11.07 15.42
C LYS A 182 -13.43 10.77 15.74
N ILE A 183 -12.81 9.79 15.05
CA ILE A 183 -11.40 9.47 15.22
C ILE A 183 -10.58 10.50 14.41
N ASP A 184 -9.96 11.44 15.13
CA ASP A 184 -9.19 12.48 14.46
C ASP A 184 -8.00 11.90 13.70
N GLY A 185 -7.85 12.31 12.44
CA GLY A 185 -6.81 11.81 11.54
C GLY A 185 -7.13 10.48 10.83
N PHE A 186 -8.15 9.73 11.27
CA PHE A 186 -8.55 8.48 10.60
C PHE A 186 -9.37 8.76 9.34
N ASN A 187 -9.16 7.94 8.31
CA ASN A 187 -10.04 7.89 7.15
C ASN A 187 -10.20 6.43 6.67
N ALA A 188 -11.33 6.11 6.08
CA ALA A 188 -11.60 4.81 5.51
C ALA A 188 -12.06 4.95 4.06
N PHE A 189 -11.47 4.16 3.19
CA PHE A 189 -11.87 3.96 1.80
C PHE A 189 -12.49 2.57 1.72
N VAL A 190 -13.80 2.50 1.53
CA VAL A 190 -14.59 1.26 1.57
C VAL A 190 -15.56 1.19 0.39
N ARG A 191 -16.16 0.02 0.15
CA ARG A 191 -17.20 -0.12 -0.87
C ARG A 191 -18.58 0.31 -0.37
N GLY A 192 -18.75 0.51 0.92
CA GLY A 192 -19.97 1.01 1.51
C GLY A 192 -19.99 0.90 3.01
N PHE A 193 -20.93 1.60 3.62
CA PHE A 193 -21.23 1.51 5.04
C PHE A 193 -22.57 0.78 5.25
N ASP A 194 -22.58 -0.18 6.17
CA ASP A 194 -23.77 -0.98 6.50
C ASP A 194 -23.79 -1.28 7.99
N PRO A 195 -24.97 -1.31 8.66
CA PRO A 195 -25.04 -1.58 10.11
C PRO A 195 -24.74 -3.03 10.49
N SER A 196 -24.67 -3.94 9.52
CA SER A 196 -24.33 -5.35 9.79
C SER A 196 -22.91 -5.50 10.33
N TYR A 197 -22.59 -6.66 10.82
CA TYR A 197 -21.23 -7.04 11.22
C TYR A 197 -20.70 -8.15 10.30
N LEU A 198 -19.41 -8.46 10.44
CA LEU A 198 -18.77 -9.45 9.60
C LEU A 198 -19.37 -10.83 9.84
N THR A 199 -20.05 -11.36 8.81
CA THR A 199 -20.60 -12.72 8.82
C THR A 199 -20.39 -13.37 7.45
N ASN A 200 -20.44 -14.70 7.43
CA ASN A 200 -20.32 -15.47 6.16
C ASN A 200 -19.05 -15.19 5.33
N VAL A 201 -18.01 -14.68 5.98
CA VAL A 201 -16.65 -14.54 5.43
C VAL A 201 -15.63 -15.16 6.38
N MET A 202 -14.46 -15.48 5.85
CA MET A 202 -13.35 -16.01 6.64
C MET A 202 -12.03 -15.43 6.13
N LEU A 203 -11.12 -15.14 7.06
CA LEU A 203 -9.76 -14.71 6.76
C LEU A 203 -8.95 -15.91 6.26
N THR A 204 -8.24 -15.75 5.15
CA THR A 204 -7.40 -16.80 4.57
C THR A 204 -5.95 -16.41 4.36
N GLY A 205 -5.62 -15.13 4.49
CA GLY A 205 -4.23 -14.69 4.38
C GLY A 205 -3.98 -13.33 4.97
N ILE A 206 -2.83 -13.16 5.61
CA ILE A 206 -2.27 -11.88 6.06
C ILE A 206 -0.86 -11.77 5.48
N ASN A 207 -0.48 -10.58 5.03
CA ASN A 207 0.78 -10.32 4.34
C ASN A 207 0.97 -11.19 3.07
N VAL A 208 -0.11 -11.44 2.35
CA VAL A 208 -0.12 -12.12 1.05
C VAL A 208 -0.44 -11.13 -0.07
N PRO A 209 -0.11 -11.42 -1.34
CA PRO A 209 -0.62 -10.67 -2.48
C PRO A 209 -2.15 -10.69 -2.50
N ILE A 210 -2.76 -9.53 -2.67
CA ILE A 210 -4.22 -9.37 -2.72
C ILE A 210 -4.65 -8.59 -3.96
N ARG A 211 -5.95 -8.58 -4.21
CA ARG A 211 -6.58 -7.80 -5.25
C ARG A 211 -7.51 -6.76 -4.63
N ILE A 212 -7.41 -5.50 -5.08
CA ILE A 212 -8.37 -4.44 -4.75
C ILE A 212 -8.98 -3.93 -6.06
N GLY A 213 -10.24 -4.27 -6.30
CA GLY A 213 -10.83 -4.06 -7.62
C GLY A 213 -10.05 -4.81 -8.71
N THR A 214 -9.37 -4.10 -9.60
CA THR A 214 -8.46 -4.67 -10.61
C THR A 214 -6.97 -4.52 -10.26
N ALA A 215 -6.67 -3.79 -9.18
CA ALA A 215 -5.31 -3.54 -8.75
C ALA A 215 -4.70 -4.72 -7.99
N VAL A 216 -3.40 -4.92 -8.16
CA VAL A 216 -2.61 -5.85 -7.35
C VAL A 216 -1.96 -5.07 -6.22
N VAL A 217 -2.01 -5.61 -5.00
CA VAL A 217 -1.38 -5.02 -3.83
C VAL A 217 -0.51 -6.07 -3.14
N LEU A 218 0.75 -5.76 -2.98
CA LEU A 218 1.70 -6.59 -2.25
C LEU A 218 1.92 -6.04 -0.83
N PRO A 219 2.31 -6.89 0.12
CA PRO A 219 2.70 -6.44 1.45
C PRO A 219 3.83 -5.40 1.38
N GLY A 220 3.62 -4.23 2.00
CA GLY A 220 4.59 -3.14 2.01
C GLY A 220 4.52 -2.19 0.81
N ASP A 221 3.62 -2.41 -0.17
CA ASP A 221 3.34 -1.42 -1.21
C ASP A 221 2.90 -0.09 -0.59
N VAL A 222 3.26 1.02 -1.24
CA VAL A 222 2.83 2.34 -0.77
C VAL A 222 1.43 2.64 -1.26
N ILE A 223 0.57 2.98 -0.32
CA ILE A 223 -0.79 3.43 -0.56
C ILE A 223 -0.79 4.94 -0.67
N LEU A 224 -1.34 5.48 -1.75
CA LEU A 224 -1.72 6.88 -1.85
C LEU A 224 -3.23 6.94 -2.06
N ALA A 225 -3.95 7.34 -1.01
CA ALA A 225 -5.40 7.45 -0.98
C ALA A 225 -5.80 8.93 -1.02
N LYS A 226 -6.56 9.32 -2.03
CA LYS A 226 -7.09 10.67 -2.26
C LYS A 226 -8.54 10.60 -2.69
N ARG A 227 -9.18 11.76 -2.80
CA ARG A 227 -10.58 11.87 -3.22
C ARG A 227 -10.88 11.14 -4.53
N GLU A 228 -9.95 11.16 -5.48
CA GLU A 228 -10.09 10.52 -6.81
C GLU A 228 -10.07 8.99 -6.72
N GLY A 229 -9.47 8.45 -5.67
CA GLY A 229 -9.32 7.02 -5.45
C GLY A 229 -8.02 6.64 -4.77
N VAL A 230 -7.66 5.38 -4.91
CA VAL A 230 -6.46 4.82 -4.28
C VAL A 230 -5.53 4.27 -5.35
N ILE A 231 -4.27 4.66 -5.29
CA ILE A 231 -3.20 4.07 -6.10
C ILE A 231 -2.24 3.26 -5.21
N PHE A 232 -1.85 2.09 -5.71
CA PHE A 232 -0.98 1.13 -5.03
C PHE A 232 0.37 1.15 -5.73
N ILE A 233 1.39 1.66 -5.05
CA ILE A 233 2.72 1.88 -5.60
C ILE A 233 3.65 0.78 -5.12
N PRO A 234 4.17 -0.10 -5.99
CA PRO A 234 5.18 -1.08 -5.60
C PRO A 234 6.34 -0.40 -4.86
N ALA A 235 6.72 -0.94 -3.70
CA ALA A 235 7.70 -0.31 -2.82
C ALA A 235 9.00 0.10 -3.56
N HIS A 236 9.52 -0.76 -4.45
CA HIS A 236 10.74 -0.50 -5.23
C HIS A 236 10.61 0.64 -6.25
N LEU A 237 9.37 1.09 -6.57
CA LEU A 237 9.12 2.22 -7.46
C LEU A 237 8.78 3.51 -6.72
N ALA A 238 8.64 3.47 -5.39
CA ALA A 238 8.16 4.61 -4.60
C ALA A 238 9.01 5.87 -4.80
N GLU A 239 10.33 5.75 -4.74
CA GLU A 239 11.25 6.87 -4.95
C GLU A 239 11.16 7.42 -6.37
N ARG A 240 11.15 6.54 -7.38
CA ARG A 240 11.01 6.93 -8.78
C ARG A 240 9.68 7.64 -9.04
N VAL A 241 8.60 7.17 -8.42
CA VAL A 241 7.27 7.80 -8.53
C VAL A 241 7.31 9.20 -7.90
N ALA A 242 7.86 9.35 -6.69
CA ALA A 242 7.94 10.63 -6.01
C ALA A 242 8.72 11.66 -6.85
N ILE A 243 9.97 11.35 -7.20
CA ILE A 243 10.85 12.28 -7.94
C ILE A 243 10.25 12.65 -9.29
N THR A 244 9.69 11.67 -10.02
CA THR A 244 9.12 11.93 -11.34
C THR A 244 7.88 12.80 -11.26
N ALA A 245 6.97 12.52 -10.32
CA ALA A 245 5.75 13.29 -10.12
C ALA A 245 6.07 14.72 -9.63
N GLU A 246 6.98 14.87 -8.69
CA GLU A 246 7.43 16.18 -8.20
C GLU A 246 8.01 17.03 -9.34
N PHE A 247 8.79 16.43 -10.24
CA PHE A 247 9.28 17.12 -11.43
C PHE A 247 8.16 17.56 -12.38
N ILE A 248 7.17 16.68 -12.63
CA ILE A 248 6.02 17.03 -13.47
C ILE A 248 5.24 18.18 -12.84
N MET A 249 5.00 18.16 -11.53
CA MET A 249 4.34 19.26 -10.80
C MET A 249 5.08 20.59 -10.93
N LEU A 250 6.42 20.58 -10.94
CA LEU A 250 7.22 21.80 -11.21
C LEU A 250 7.00 22.31 -12.63
N ARG A 251 7.01 21.40 -13.62
CA ARG A 251 6.73 21.76 -15.02
C ARG A 251 5.34 22.38 -15.16
N ASP A 252 4.33 21.83 -14.49
CA ASP A 252 2.97 22.32 -14.52
C ASP A 252 2.85 23.72 -13.89
N LYS A 253 3.50 23.94 -12.75
CA LYS A 253 3.56 25.27 -12.11
C LYS A 253 4.17 26.32 -13.05
N PHE A 254 5.29 25.99 -13.67
CA PHE A 254 5.92 26.83 -14.69
C PHE A 254 4.99 27.08 -15.87
N GLY A 255 4.42 26.01 -16.44
CA GLY A 255 3.52 26.09 -17.58
C GLY A 255 2.30 26.95 -17.28
N HIS A 256 1.64 26.75 -16.15
CA HIS A 256 0.49 27.55 -15.73
C HIS A 256 0.84 29.03 -15.59
N GLN A 257 2.02 29.35 -15.03
CA GLN A 257 2.46 30.73 -14.92
C GLN A 257 2.69 31.34 -16.31
N ARG A 258 3.40 30.65 -17.20
CA ARG A 258 3.71 31.15 -18.54
C ARG A 258 2.49 31.30 -19.43
N LEU A 259 1.49 30.42 -19.28
CA LEU A 259 0.18 30.56 -19.94
C LEU A 259 -0.58 31.79 -19.45
N LYS A 260 -0.60 32.05 -18.13
CA LYS A 260 -1.22 33.28 -17.57
C LYS A 260 -0.54 34.56 -18.05
N GLU A 261 0.78 34.54 -18.22
CA GLU A 261 1.57 35.64 -18.74
C GLU A 261 1.40 35.82 -20.27
N GLY A 262 0.75 34.88 -20.96
CA GLY A 262 0.63 34.89 -22.43
C GLY A 262 1.96 34.68 -23.15
N ARG A 263 2.97 34.15 -22.48
CA ARG A 263 4.32 33.97 -23.02
C ARG A 263 4.41 32.79 -23.99
N TYR A 264 3.67 31.72 -23.72
CA TYR A 264 3.56 30.55 -24.57
C TYR A 264 2.10 30.18 -24.81
N THR A 265 1.86 29.48 -25.92
CA THR A 265 0.54 28.90 -26.24
C THR A 265 0.32 27.57 -25.51
N PRO A 266 -0.94 27.13 -25.34
CA PRO A 266 -1.22 25.79 -24.78
C PRO A 266 -0.49 24.66 -25.50
N GLY A 267 -0.44 24.66 -26.83
CA GLY A 267 0.24 23.63 -27.61
C GLY A 267 1.76 23.61 -27.42
N GLN A 268 2.38 24.74 -27.03
CA GLN A 268 3.81 24.79 -26.70
C GLN A 268 4.10 24.22 -25.32
N ILE A 269 3.22 24.48 -24.34
CA ILE A 269 3.40 24.01 -22.97
C ILE A 269 3.04 22.52 -22.83
N ASP A 270 1.94 22.10 -23.46
CA ASP A 270 1.42 20.73 -23.36
C ASP A 270 2.19 19.75 -24.27
N GLY A 271 2.95 20.25 -25.24
CA GLY A 271 3.75 19.46 -26.16
C GLY A 271 5.18 19.19 -25.67
N ARG A 272 6.00 18.71 -26.62
CA ARG A 272 7.45 18.59 -26.40
C ARG A 272 8.07 19.98 -26.39
N TRP A 273 8.79 20.30 -25.31
CA TRP A 273 9.42 21.61 -25.18
C TRP A 273 10.62 21.81 -26.10
N THR A 274 10.66 22.99 -26.73
CA THR A 274 11.85 23.46 -27.44
C THR A 274 12.95 23.84 -26.45
N ASP A 275 14.17 24.03 -26.95
CA ASP A 275 15.31 24.36 -26.09
C ASP A 275 15.11 25.75 -25.41
N ASP A 276 14.42 26.69 -26.07
CA ASP A 276 14.08 28.00 -25.48
C ASP A 276 13.15 27.85 -24.27
N ILE A 277 12.13 26.98 -24.35
CA ILE A 277 11.22 26.71 -23.23
C ILE A 277 11.93 26.03 -22.08
N LYS A 278 12.82 25.07 -22.39
CA LYS A 278 13.64 24.40 -21.38
C LYS A 278 14.58 25.39 -20.67
N GLN A 279 15.21 26.28 -21.41
CA GLN A 279 16.09 27.31 -20.84
C GLN A 279 15.30 28.26 -19.94
N ASP A 280 14.11 28.72 -20.38
CA ASP A 280 13.23 29.55 -19.55
C ASP A 280 12.77 28.81 -18.28
N PHE A 281 12.52 27.51 -18.35
CA PHE A 281 12.20 26.71 -17.18
C PHE A 281 13.36 26.61 -16.18
N LEU A 282 14.58 26.41 -16.66
CA LEU A 282 15.78 26.39 -15.79
C LEU A 282 16.01 27.73 -15.11
N GLU A 283 15.86 28.84 -15.84
CA GLU A 283 15.96 30.19 -15.28
C GLU A 283 14.82 30.48 -14.28
N TRP A 284 13.63 29.92 -14.54
CA TRP A 284 12.50 30.02 -13.62
C TRP A 284 12.77 29.26 -12.32
N LEU A 285 13.34 28.05 -12.40
CA LEU A 285 13.73 27.27 -11.22
C LEU A 285 14.74 28.05 -10.35
N ASP A 286 15.75 28.66 -10.97
CA ASP A 286 16.76 29.46 -10.26
C ASP A 286 16.15 30.65 -9.50
N LYS A 287 15.04 31.22 -10.02
CA LYS A 287 14.31 32.34 -9.42
C LYS A 287 13.29 31.90 -8.38
N ASN A 288 12.98 30.61 -8.29
CA ASN A 288 11.95 30.05 -7.42
C ASN A 288 12.46 28.84 -6.60
N PRO A 289 13.57 28.98 -5.85
CA PRO A 289 14.16 27.85 -5.12
C PRO A 289 13.22 27.28 -4.05
N ASP A 290 12.33 28.08 -3.48
CA ASP A 290 11.35 27.67 -2.46
C ASP A 290 10.24 26.76 -3.01
N LEU A 291 10.12 26.63 -4.33
CA LEU A 291 9.15 25.75 -4.98
C LEU A 291 9.69 24.33 -5.19
N LEU A 292 11.00 24.12 -5.01
CA LEU A 292 11.62 22.82 -5.21
C LEU A 292 11.18 21.85 -4.10
N PRO A 293 10.60 20.70 -4.45
CA PRO A 293 10.23 19.65 -3.48
C PRO A 293 11.42 18.76 -3.10
N MET A 294 12.55 18.93 -3.80
CA MET A 294 13.81 18.18 -3.65
C MET A 294 14.98 19.15 -3.73
N THR A 295 16.20 18.70 -3.45
CA THR A 295 17.39 19.54 -3.65
C THR A 295 17.63 19.84 -5.13
N ARG A 296 18.36 20.93 -5.42
CA ARG A 296 18.70 21.27 -6.80
C ARG A 296 19.59 20.20 -7.44
N GLU A 297 20.49 19.60 -6.65
CA GLU A 297 21.38 18.53 -7.11
C GLU A 297 20.58 17.28 -7.49
N GLU A 298 19.59 16.87 -6.71
CA GLU A 298 18.70 15.75 -7.04
C GLU A 298 17.92 16.02 -8.32
N LEU A 299 17.40 17.23 -8.49
CA LEU A 299 16.67 17.62 -9.69
C LEU A 299 17.57 17.61 -10.92
N ASP A 300 18.78 18.19 -10.83
CA ASP A 300 19.74 18.23 -11.93
C ASP A 300 20.20 16.81 -12.34
N GLU A 301 20.42 15.93 -11.38
CA GLU A 301 20.75 14.52 -11.65
C GLU A 301 19.58 13.79 -12.34
N PHE A 302 18.36 14.00 -11.85
CA PHE A 302 17.16 13.44 -12.46
C PHE A 302 16.98 13.91 -13.92
N MET A 303 17.22 15.20 -14.19
CA MET A 303 17.07 15.79 -15.52
C MET A 303 18.10 15.32 -16.53
N LYS A 304 19.33 14.92 -16.11
CA LYS A 304 20.38 14.41 -17.02
C LYS A 304 19.94 13.21 -17.85
N ASN A 305 19.11 12.37 -17.28
CA ASN A 305 18.67 11.09 -17.86
C ASN A 305 17.29 11.16 -18.50
N ARG A 306 16.71 12.37 -18.64
CA ARG A 306 15.33 12.55 -19.10
C ARG A 306 15.27 13.17 -20.49
N THR A 307 14.41 12.60 -21.35
CA THR A 307 13.97 13.24 -22.60
C THR A 307 12.79 14.15 -22.32
N TRP A 308 12.90 15.40 -22.67
CA TRP A 308 11.87 16.46 -22.47
C TRP A 308 10.73 16.33 -23.47
#